data_5700e2330bf55c77323fb5e7b54a598a
#
_entry.id   5700e2330bf55c77323fb5e7b54a598a
#
_cell.length_a   1.000
_cell.length_b   1.000
_cell.length_c   1.000
_cell.angle_alpha   90.00
_cell.angle_beta   90.00
_cell.angle_gamma   90.00
#
_symmetry.space_group_name_H-M   'P 1'
#
loop_
_entity.id
_entity.type
_entity.pdbx_description
1 polymer ?
#
loop_
_entity_poly.entity_id
_entity_poly.type
_entity_poly.pdbx_seq_one_letter_code
_entity_poly.pdbx_strand_id
1 'polypeptide(L)'
;MYLCAVRDGCSRRVLGWAITDHLRADLVDQALTMAFVLRGQLPAQVIFHADRGCQYTSAQIADLCRDLGLLQSVGRTGVCWDNAATESFWSTLKTEFYNRRTWPTKAEARLAVGAWIEDRYNRRRRHSAIGMISPVRFEELHTQVAEAA
;
A
#
# COMPACT_ATOMS: atom_id res chain seq x y z
N MET A 1 11.08 -2.77 14.04
CA MET A 1 10.29 -3.38 12.96
C MET A 1 9.56 -2.28 12.21
N TYR A 2 9.68 -2.27 10.89
CA TYR A 2 9.12 -1.25 10.00
C TYR A 2 8.22 -1.94 8.97
N LEU A 3 7.11 -1.31 8.63
CA LEU A 3 6.17 -1.76 7.61
C LEU A 3 6.12 -0.72 6.49
N CYS A 4 6.30 -1.15 5.26
CA CYS A 4 5.94 -0.41 4.05
C CYS A 4 4.69 -1.01 3.46
N ALA A 5 3.78 -0.19 2.96
CA ALA A 5 2.56 -0.63 2.28
C ALA A 5 2.32 0.22 1.04
N VAL A 6 2.20 -0.43 -0.10
CA VAL A 6 1.84 0.18 -1.39
C VAL A 6 0.35 0.00 -1.60
N ARG A 7 -0.35 1.11 -1.77
CA ARG A 7 -1.80 1.12 -1.83
C ARG A 7 -2.29 1.76 -3.13
N ASP A 8 -3.30 1.17 -3.72
CA ASP A 8 -4.01 1.76 -4.85
C ASP A 8 -4.80 3.01 -4.41
N GLY A 9 -4.62 4.10 -5.13
CA GLY A 9 -5.26 5.38 -4.82
C GLY A 9 -6.77 5.38 -5.09
N CYS A 10 -7.24 4.55 -6.03
CA CYS A 10 -8.64 4.45 -6.41
C CYS A 10 -9.39 3.45 -5.50
N SER A 11 -9.00 2.19 -5.52
CA SER A 11 -9.68 1.12 -4.78
C SER A 11 -9.38 1.10 -3.29
N ARG A 12 -8.35 1.80 -2.84
CA ARG A 12 -7.83 1.77 -1.46
C ARG A 12 -7.20 0.42 -1.07
N ARG A 13 -7.08 -0.52 -1.99
CA ARG A 13 -6.48 -1.83 -1.75
C ARG A 13 -5.00 -1.70 -1.47
N VAL A 14 -4.52 -2.40 -0.46
CA VAL A 14 -3.09 -2.62 -0.25
C VAL A 14 -2.67 -3.70 -1.23
N LEU A 15 -1.82 -3.33 -2.19
CA LEU A 15 -1.36 -4.19 -3.27
C LEU A 15 -0.08 -4.95 -2.91
N GLY A 16 0.77 -4.28 -2.14
CA GLY A 16 2.02 -4.87 -1.71
C GLY A 16 2.44 -4.31 -0.35
N TRP A 17 3.11 -5.13 0.41
CA TRP A 17 3.62 -4.76 1.73
C TRP A 17 4.87 -5.56 2.07
N ALA A 18 5.72 -4.97 2.88
CA ALA A 18 6.92 -5.63 3.40
C ALA A 18 7.18 -5.19 4.83
N ILE A 19 7.74 -6.08 5.63
CA ILE A 19 8.11 -5.82 7.03
C ILE A 19 9.54 -6.23 7.26
N THR A 20 10.38 -5.29 7.68
CA THR A 20 11.79 -5.52 8.00
C THR A 20 12.18 -4.94 9.36
N ASP A 21 13.37 -5.24 9.82
CA ASP A 21 13.91 -4.68 11.06
C ASP A 21 14.67 -3.37 10.84
N HIS A 22 14.78 -2.91 9.61
CA HIS A 22 15.45 -1.66 9.23
C HIS A 22 14.60 -0.86 8.25
N LEU A 23 14.79 0.46 8.24
CA LEU A 23 14.13 1.38 7.32
C LEU A 23 15.11 1.74 6.19
N ARG A 24 15.19 0.88 5.18
CA ARG A 24 16.05 1.05 4.00
C ARG A 24 15.22 0.97 2.73
N ALA A 25 15.84 1.29 1.59
CA ALA A 25 15.19 1.25 0.28
C ALA A 25 14.68 -0.16 -0.11
N ASP A 26 15.35 -1.22 0.32
CA ASP A 26 14.94 -2.60 0.09
C ASP A 26 13.57 -2.96 0.70
N LEU A 27 13.16 -2.28 1.79
CA LEU A 27 11.81 -2.41 2.33
C LEU A 27 10.75 -1.89 1.34
N VAL A 28 11.03 -0.76 0.68
CA VAL A 28 10.15 -0.16 -0.33
C VAL A 28 10.15 -1.01 -1.61
N ASP A 29 11.33 -1.47 -2.02
CA ASP A 29 11.53 -2.34 -3.19
C ASP A 29 10.67 -3.61 -3.08
N GLN A 30 10.75 -4.34 -1.97
CA GLN A 30 9.94 -5.53 -1.73
C GLN A 30 8.43 -5.25 -1.80
N ALA A 31 7.97 -4.17 -1.17
CA ALA A 31 6.56 -3.80 -1.18
C ALA A 31 6.08 -3.40 -2.58
N LEU A 32 6.89 -2.66 -3.33
CA LEU A 32 6.57 -2.21 -4.68
C LEU A 32 6.59 -3.36 -5.68
N THR A 33 7.57 -4.24 -5.58
CA THR A 33 7.65 -5.47 -6.39
C THR A 33 6.44 -6.38 -6.15
N MET A 34 6.04 -6.58 -4.90
CA MET A 34 4.82 -7.34 -4.57
C MET A 34 3.57 -6.69 -5.20
N ALA A 35 3.45 -5.37 -5.12
CA ALA A 35 2.32 -4.65 -5.70
C ALA A 35 2.27 -4.80 -7.24
N PHE A 36 3.43 -4.72 -7.90
CA PHE A 36 3.55 -4.91 -9.33
C PHE A 36 3.14 -6.32 -9.76
N VAL A 37 3.64 -7.34 -9.08
CA VAL A 37 3.30 -8.76 -9.35
C VAL A 37 1.80 -9.01 -9.15
N LEU A 38 1.20 -8.43 -8.09
CA LEU A 38 -0.23 -8.59 -7.84
C LEU A 38 -1.10 -7.95 -8.94
N ARG A 39 -0.66 -6.81 -9.50
CA ARG A 39 -1.39 -6.11 -10.57
C ARG A 39 -1.24 -6.79 -11.93
N GLY A 40 -0.12 -7.46 -12.19
CA GLY A 40 0.19 -8.07 -13.47
C GLY A 40 0.37 -7.02 -14.58
N GLN A 41 -0.67 -6.77 -15.37
CA GLN A 41 -0.63 -5.73 -16.40
C GLN A 41 -0.98 -4.36 -15.81
N LEU A 42 -0.13 -3.37 -16.06
CA LEU A 42 -0.36 -1.99 -15.65
C LEU A 42 -0.97 -1.17 -16.79
N PRO A 43 -1.82 -0.18 -16.46
CA PRO A 43 -2.21 0.86 -17.42
C PRO A 43 -0.99 1.62 -17.98
N ALA A 44 -1.16 2.33 -19.08
CA ALA A 44 -0.07 3.03 -19.78
C ALA A 44 0.69 4.05 -18.90
N GLN A 45 0.04 4.60 -17.89
CA GLN A 45 0.66 5.53 -16.95
C GLN A 45 0.20 5.22 -15.53
N VAL A 46 1.12 4.75 -14.69
CA VAL A 46 0.91 4.58 -13.26
C VAL A 46 1.88 5.47 -12.50
N ILE A 47 1.35 6.27 -11.59
CA ILE A 47 2.15 7.15 -10.73
C ILE A 47 2.37 6.45 -9.39
N PHE A 48 3.63 6.21 -9.04
CA PHE A 48 4.04 5.83 -7.71
C PHE A 48 4.31 7.09 -6.88
N HIS A 49 3.35 7.44 -6.02
CA HIS A 49 3.47 8.61 -5.14
C HIS A 49 3.92 8.21 -3.75
N ALA A 50 4.94 8.90 -3.22
CA ALA A 50 5.46 8.72 -1.87
C ALA A 50 5.80 10.06 -1.22
N ASP A 51 6.04 10.06 0.09
CA ASP A 51 6.64 11.19 0.78
C ASP A 51 8.13 11.35 0.41
N ARG A 52 8.78 12.39 0.92
CA ARG A 52 10.21 12.65 0.70
C ARG A 52 11.14 11.88 1.65
N GLY A 53 10.72 10.77 2.21
CA GLY A 53 11.62 9.93 2.97
C GLY A 53 12.83 9.50 2.13
N CYS A 54 14.03 9.48 2.73
CA CYS A 54 15.27 9.15 2.03
C CYS A 54 15.24 7.77 1.35
N GLN A 55 14.47 6.82 1.88
CA GLN A 55 14.28 5.51 1.28
C GLN A 55 13.55 5.58 -0.07
N TYR A 56 12.56 6.51 -0.22
CA TYR A 56 11.78 6.66 -1.45
C TYR A 56 12.52 7.48 -2.53
N THR A 57 13.44 8.34 -2.12
CA THR A 57 14.24 9.20 -3.04
C THR A 57 15.58 8.57 -3.41
N SER A 58 15.82 7.33 -3.02
CA SER A 58 17.06 6.62 -3.34
C SER A 58 17.16 6.28 -4.83
N ALA A 59 18.39 6.17 -5.33
CA ALA A 59 18.64 5.73 -6.70
C ALA A 59 18.05 4.34 -6.97
N GLN A 60 18.12 3.43 -6.00
CA GLN A 60 17.53 2.09 -6.10
C GLN A 60 16.02 2.15 -6.45
N ILE A 61 15.25 3.00 -5.77
CA ILE A 61 13.81 3.11 -6.02
C ILE A 61 13.53 3.84 -7.33
N ALA A 62 14.34 4.83 -7.70
CA ALA A 62 14.21 5.50 -9.00
C ALA A 62 14.47 4.52 -10.15
N ASP A 63 15.48 3.67 -10.04
CA ASP A 63 15.80 2.65 -11.03
C ASP A 63 14.67 1.60 -11.10
N LEU A 64 14.19 1.11 -9.95
CA LEU A 64 13.07 0.17 -9.89
C LEU A 64 11.80 0.75 -10.54
N CYS A 65 11.44 1.99 -10.25
CA CYS A 65 10.29 2.65 -10.88
C CYS A 65 10.44 2.70 -12.40
N ARG A 66 11.63 3.04 -12.90
CA ARG A 66 11.93 3.05 -14.34
C ARG A 66 11.77 1.66 -14.96
N ASP A 67 12.34 0.64 -14.33
CA ASP A 67 12.30 -0.76 -14.81
C ASP A 67 10.87 -1.32 -14.82
N LEU A 68 10.03 -0.90 -13.87
CA LEU A 68 8.61 -1.25 -13.79
C LEU A 68 7.69 -0.35 -14.63
N GLY A 69 8.22 0.66 -15.32
CA GLY A 69 7.43 1.60 -16.11
C GLY A 69 6.55 2.54 -15.28
N LEU A 70 6.94 2.83 -14.05
CA LEU A 70 6.21 3.70 -13.13
C LEU A 70 6.75 5.13 -13.18
N LEU A 71 5.86 6.11 -13.11
CA LEU A 71 6.22 7.51 -12.92
C LEU A 71 6.37 7.80 -11.42
N GLN A 72 7.59 8.03 -10.98
CA GLN A 72 7.84 8.39 -9.58
C GLN A 72 7.43 9.83 -9.29
N SER A 73 6.61 10.01 -8.26
CA SER A 73 6.20 11.31 -7.74
C SER A 73 6.50 11.37 -6.25
N VAL A 74 7.28 12.35 -5.83
CA VAL A 74 7.55 12.62 -4.41
C VAL A 74 6.88 13.92 -4.00
N GLY A 75 6.07 13.86 -2.94
CA GLY A 75 5.30 14.97 -2.43
C GLY A 75 6.13 16.22 -2.15
N ARG A 76 5.54 17.40 -2.30
CA ARG A 76 6.18 18.65 -1.89
C ARG A 76 6.18 18.76 -0.37
N THR A 77 7.27 19.28 0.19
CA THR A 77 7.33 19.54 1.64
C THR A 77 6.23 20.50 2.05
N GLY A 78 5.37 20.11 3.00
CA GLY A 78 4.33 20.98 3.56
C GLY A 78 2.94 20.91 2.90
N VAL A 79 2.70 20.02 1.95
CA VAL A 79 1.36 19.81 1.35
C VAL A 79 0.65 18.67 2.08
N CYS A 80 -0.23 19.01 3.04
CA CYS A 80 -0.92 18.03 3.90
C CYS A 80 -1.92 17.12 3.16
N TRP A 81 -2.47 17.54 2.04
CA TRP A 81 -3.59 16.85 1.36
C TRP A 81 -3.17 15.53 0.71
N ASP A 82 -1.92 15.42 0.27
CA ASP A 82 -1.40 14.22 -0.41
C ASP A 82 -1.22 13.03 0.55
N ASN A 83 -1.12 13.29 1.86
CA ASN A 83 -0.84 12.27 2.87
C ASN A 83 -2.07 11.77 3.64
N ALA A 84 -3.21 12.47 3.59
CA ALA A 84 -4.39 12.13 4.40
C ALA A 84 -4.87 10.68 4.21
N ALA A 85 -4.81 10.19 2.97
CA ALA A 85 -5.17 8.82 2.66
C ALA A 85 -4.19 7.79 3.25
N THR A 86 -2.90 8.13 3.26
CA THR A 86 -1.83 7.29 3.85
C THR A 86 -1.93 7.29 5.37
N GLU A 87 -2.11 8.47 5.97
CA GLU A 87 -2.32 8.63 7.41
C GLU A 87 -3.54 7.85 7.92
N SER A 88 -4.63 7.86 7.15
CA SER A 88 -5.83 7.09 7.44
C SER A 88 -5.56 5.57 7.50
N PHE A 89 -4.73 5.03 6.62
CA PHE A 89 -4.34 3.61 6.66
C PHE A 89 -3.55 3.28 7.93
N TRP A 90 -2.54 4.09 8.25
CA TRP A 90 -1.71 3.88 9.44
C TRP A 90 -2.49 4.03 10.74
N SER A 91 -3.38 5.02 10.80
CA SER A 91 -4.29 5.21 11.94
C SER A 91 -5.18 3.98 12.11
N THR A 92 -5.79 3.50 11.03
CA THR A 92 -6.66 2.31 11.03
C THR A 92 -5.91 1.07 11.52
N LEU A 93 -4.72 0.79 10.96
CA LEU A 93 -3.89 -0.35 11.38
C LEU A 93 -3.56 -0.29 12.87
N LYS A 94 -3.14 0.88 13.35
CA LYS A 94 -2.76 1.07 14.76
C LYS A 94 -3.96 0.96 15.69
N THR A 95 -5.05 1.66 15.41
CA THR A 95 -6.19 1.76 16.32
C THR A 95 -7.10 0.54 16.28
N GLU A 96 -7.31 -0.07 15.11
CA GLU A 96 -8.20 -1.22 14.99
C GLU A 96 -7.51 -2.55 15.29
N PHE A 97 -6.18 -2.61 15.19
CA PHE A 97 -5.46 -3.88 15.26
C PHE A 97 -4.18 -3.85 16.11
N TYR A 98 -3.15 -3.11 15.66
CA TYR A 98 -1.79 -3.29 16.20
C TYR A 98 -1.67 -2.92 17.69
N ASN A 99 -2.25 -1.81 18.11
CA ASN A 99 -2.19 -1.32 19.49
C ASN A 99 -3.19 -2.02 20.43
N ARG A 100 -4.03 -2.91 19.91
CA ARG A 100 -5.01 -3.66 20.74
C ARG A 100 -4.47 -4.97 21.30
N ARG A 101 -3.22 -5.30 20.98
CA ARG A 101 -2.58 -6.57 21.37
C ARG A 101 -1.17 -6.35 21.84
N THR A 102 -0.70 -7.25 22.67
CA THR A 102 0.72 -7.45 22.93
C THR A 102 1.26 -8.48 21.94
N TRP A 103 2.47 -8.28 21.49
CA TRP A 103 3.11 -9.12 20.49
C TRP A 103 4.29 -9.86 21.15
N PRO A 104 4.15 -11.16 21.46
CA PRO A 104 5.21 -11.94 22.10
C PRO A 104 6.50 -11.97 21.29
N THR A 105 6.37 -12.06 19.95
CA THR A 105 7.51 -12.06 19.04
C THR A 105 7.26 -11.18 17.83
N LYS A 106 8.35 -10.70 17.20
CA LYS A 106 8.27 -9.99 15.91
C LYS A 106 7.70 -10.87 14.79
N ALA A 107 7.98 -12.17 14.83
CA ALA A 107 7.48 -13.12 13.83
C ALA A 107 5.95 -13.21 13.87
N GLU A 108 5.38 -13.35 15.06
CA GLU A 108 3.93 -13.34 15.24
C GLU A 108 3.30 -12.02 14.80
N ALA A 109 3.91 -10.88 15.16
CA ALA A 109 3.44 -9.57 14.72
C ALA A 109 3.43 -9.44 13.18
N ARG A 110 4.48 -9.91 12.50
CA ARG A 110 4.57 -9.90 11.03
C ARG A 110 3.46 -10.71 10.38
N LEU A 111 3.27 -11.95 10.82
CA LEU A 111 2.22 -12.84 10.30
C LEU A 111 0.82 -12.23 10.52
N ALA A 112 0.57 -11.73 11.73
CA ALA A 112 -0.73 -11.17 12.08
C ALA A 112 -1.02 -9.86 11.33
N VAL A 113 -0.04 -8.98 11.12
CA VAL A 113 -0.20 -7.76 10.31
C VAL A 113 -0.48 -8.13 8.86
N GLY A 114 0.24 -9.07 8.27
CA GLY A 114 -0.02 -9.54 6.91
C GLY A 114 -1.42 -10.12 6.75
N ALA A 115 -1.83 -11.01 7.64
CA ALA A 115 -3.18 -11.57 7.64
C ALA A 115 -4.27 -10.48 7.82
N TRP A 116 -4.03 -9.48 8.67
CA TRP A 116 -4.95 -8.36 8.83
C TRP A 116 -5.07 -7.51 7.55
N ILE A 117 -3.96 -7.24 6.85
CA ILE A 117 -3.97 -6.51 5.58
C ILE A 117 -4.80 -7.29 4.55
N GLU A 118 -4.47 -8.57 4.34
CA GLU A 118 -5.06 -9.35 3.25
C GLU A 118 -6.54 -9.68 3.49
N ASP A 119 -6.88 -10.13 4.70
CA ASP A 119 -8.25 -10.57 4.99
C ASP A 119 -9.12 -9.43 5.51
N ARG A 120 -8.69 -8.74 6.57
CA ARG A 120 -9.54 -7.73 7.20
C ARG A 120 -9.61 -6.43 6.40
N TYR A 121 -8.46 -5.84 6.06
CA TYR A 121 -8.41 -4.54 5.39
C TYR A 121 -8.87 -4.64 3.93
N ASN A 122 -8.29 -5.54 3.15
CA ASN A 122 -8.55 -5.63 1.71
C ASN A 122 -9.93 -6.24 1.39
N ARG A 123 -10.38 -7.26 2.15
CA ARG A 123 -11.58 -8.05 1.80
C ARG A 123 -12.83 -7.71 2.60
N ARG A 124 -12.70 -7.23 3.82
CA ARG A 124 -13.86 -7.07 4.72
C ARG A 124 -14.10 -5.64 5.18
N ARG A 125 -13.06 -4.83 5.34
CA ARG A 125 -13.21 -3.46 5.82
C ARG A 125 -13.92 -2.61 4.78
N ARG A 126 -15.00 -1.95 5.21
CA ARG A 126 -15.74 -0.99 4.36
C ARG A 126 -15.07 0.37 4.39
N HIS A 127 -15.00 1.02 3.24
CA HIS A 127 -14.39 2.34 3.09
C HIS A 127 -15.41 3.34 2.53
N SER A 128 -15.63 4.44 3.23
CA SER A 128 -16.58 5.48 2.81
C SER A 128 -16.21 6.09 1.46
N ALA A 129 -14.92 6.26 1.19
CA ALA A 129 -14.41 6.83 -0.06
C ALA A 129 -14.73 6.00 -1.32
N ILE A 130 -15.11 4.73 -1.17
CA ILE A 130 -15.43 3.81 -2.27
C ILE A 130 -16.82 3.19 -2.12
N GLY A 131 -17.76 3.93 -1.53
CA GLY A 131 -19.15 3.50 -1.45
C GLY A 131 -19.45 2.48 -0.35
N MET A 132 -18.73 2.51 0.77
CA MET A 132 -18.96 1.62 1.92
C MET A 132 -18.82 0.12 1.61
N ILE A 133 -17.97 -0.22 0.66
CA ILE A 133 -17.58 -1.59 0.31
C ILE A 133 -16.10 -1.84 0.59
N SER A 134 -15.67 -3.09 0.49
CA SER A 134 -14.25 -3.42 0.65
C SER A 134 -13.46 -3.12 -0.61
N PRO A 135 -12.13 -2.88 -0.50
CA PRO A 135 -11.25 -2.65 -1.65
C PRO A 135 -11.35 -3.74 -2.72
N VAL A 136 -11.29 -5.00 -2.34
CA VAL A 136 -11.41 -6.12 -3.28
C VAL A 136 -12.78 -6.11 -3.98
N ARG A 137 -13.86 -5.90 -3.22
CA ARG A 137 -15.20 -5.82 -3.81
C ARG A 137 -15.36 -4.67 -4.77
N PHE A 138 -14.75 -3.52 -4.47
CA PHE A 138 -14.71 -2.37 -5.38
C PHE A 138 -14.03 -2.74 -6.71
N GLU A 139 -12.88 -3.40 -6.68
CA GLU A 139 -12.17 -3.83 -7.90
C GLU A 139 -12.98 -4.85 -8.70
N GLU A 140 -13.59 -5.86 -8.06
CA GLU A 140 -14.44 -6.83 -8.72
C GLU A 140 -15.58 -6.18 -9.52
N LEU A 141 -16.27 -5.20 -8.92
CA LEU A 141 -17.36 -4.49 -9.58
C LEU A 141 -16.89 -3.68 -10.79
N HIS A 142 -15.72 -3.03 -10.69
CA HIS A 142 -15.17 -2.23 -11.78
C HIS A 142 -14.64 -3.10 -12.94
N THR A 143 -14.09 -4.27 -12.67
CA THR A 143 -13.69 -5.24 -13.69
C THR A 143 -14.91 -5.76 -14.46
N GLN A 144 -15.98 -6.13 -13.74
CA GLN A 144 -17.22 -6.59 -14.37
C GLN A 144 -17.87 -5.54 -15.30
N VAL A 145 -17.81 -4.25 -14.92
CA VAL A 145 -18.32 -3.16 -15.76
C VAL A 145 -17.45 -2.96 -17.01
N ALA A 146 -16.13 -3.08 -16.87
CA ALA A 146 -15.21 -2.95 -18.01
C ALA A 146 -15.33 -4.11 -19.02
N GLU A 147 -15.64 -5.33 -18.57
CA GLU A 147 -15.87 -6.50 -19.42
C GLU A 147 -17.23 -6.48 -20.10
N ALA A 148 -18.19 -5.73 -19.58
CA ALA A 148 -19.56 -5.63 -20.11
C ALA A 148 -19.75 -4.47 -21.11
N ALA A 149 -18.76 -3.60 -21.28
CA ALA A 149 -18.79 -2.40 -22.14
C ALA A 149 -18.08 -2.62 -23.47
#